data_67d180c99710fc47edc0f9796838a083
#
_entry.id   67d180c99710fc47edc0f9796838a083
#
_cell.length_a   1.000
_cell.length_b   1.000
_cell.length_c   1.000
_cell.angle_alpha   90.00
_cell.angle_beta   90.00
_cell.angle_gamma   90.00
#
_symmetry.space_group_name_H-M   'P 1'
#
loop_
_entity.id
_entity.type
_entity.pdbx_description
1 polymer ?
#
loop_
_entity_poly.entity_id
_entity_poly.type
_entity_poly.pdbx_seq_one_letter_code
_entity_poly.pdbx_strand_id
1 'polypeptide(L)'
;FGYDEFSAHAIKVTRDAEIDIDNDVATTLIQKIEKGLKNRKKAKPTRLVFDKEMPSPLLNYLVKRLGLSTKDLLVPGGRIHNFKDFMDFPENLWKQRSIRKKVNIHPELRQASNITGIVRKKDIMLHFPYHSFDSLIDLLREAAMDASVESIKITCYRLAPKSKVINTLINAVRNGKQVTVILELRARFDEEANLHWKQQLEDAGIKVLLGIPGMKTHAKICVIKRKIQNKSQYLGFVSTGNLNEKTAMVYGDHCLLTSHPGIMADINSIFDYLEPSGFEQKKIKPLRYLLASPFHTRKKMLAFINHEIKQARKKLPSGITLKMNSLSDQSLIERLEAAAQSGVPVKLVIRGICCMHTENNKYKFPVKAISIVDEYLEHARVIIFHHHGHERTFISSADWMVRNLDHRIETTCEIFDKKIKKELK
;
A
#
# COMPACT_ATOMS: atom_id res chain seq x y z
N PHE A 1 -33.40 -33.31 -9.07
CA PHE A 1 -32.94 -33.89 -7.80
C PHE A 1 -33.87 -34.95 -7.24
N GLY A 2 -35.01 -35.23 -7.91
CA GLY A 2 -35.98 -36.24 -7.47
C GLY A 2 -36.83 -35.84 -6.25
N TYR A 3 -36.98 -34.54 -6.02
CA TYR A 3 -37.82 -33.95 -4.96
C TYR A 3 -38.81 -32.96 -5.60
N ASP A 4 -40.05 -32.97 -5.09
CA ASP A 4 -41.13 -32.11 -5.59
C ASP A 4 -41.09 -30.71 -4.97
N GLU A 5 -40.50 -30.62 -3.74
CA GLU A 5 -40.34 -29.36 -3.01
C GLU A 5 -38.90 -29.18 -2.52
N PHE A 6 -38.41 -27.97 -2.54
CA PHE A 6 -37.11 -27.61 -1.98
C PHE A 6 -37.12 -26.20 -1.39
N SER A 7 -36.31 -25.99 -0.39
CA SER A 7 -36.01 -24.67 0.16
C SER A 7 -34.52 -24.41 0.13
N ALA A 8 -34.13 -23.15 -0.05
CA ALA A 8 -32.73 -22.75 -0.11
C ALA A 8 -32.47 -21.59 0.87
N HIS A 9 -31.48 -21.73 1.70
CA HIS A 9 -31.10 -20.74 2.71
C HIS A 9 -29.62 -20.38 2.58
N ALA A 10 -29.33 -19.09 2.58
CA ALA A 10 -27.95 -18.62 2.47
C ALA A 10 -27.23 -18.72 3.82
N ILE A 11 -25.96 -19.13 3.78
CA ILE A 11 -25.07 -19.12 4.92
C ILE A 11 -23.73 -18.47 4.57
N LYS A 12 -23.07 -17.88 5.58
CA LYS A 12 -21.69 -17.41 5.48
C LYS A 12 -20.90 -17.89 6.67
N VAL A 13 -19.89 -18.71 6.41
CA VAL A 13 -18.99 -19.26 7.43
C VAL A 13 -17.70 -18.45 7.45
N THR A 14 -17.31 -17.95 8.60
CA THR A 14 -16.00 -17.35 8.83
C THR A 14 -15.14 -18.33 9.61
N ARG A 15 -13.94 -18.59 9.12
CA ARG A 15 -12.92 -19.42 9.79
C ARG A 15 -11.82 -18.54 10.32
N ASP A 16 -11.06 -19.01 11.28
CA ASP A 16 -9.84 -18.33 11.69
C ASP A 16 -8.89 -18.24 10.48
N ALA A 17 -8.49 -17.02 10.18
CA ALA A 17 -7.65 -16.72 9.01
C ALA A 17 -6.21 -16.35 9.39
N GLU A 18 -5.88 -16.36 10.69
CA GLU A 18 -4.53 -16.07 11.12
C GLU A 18 -3.60 -17.24 10.80
N ILE A 19 -2.48 -16.91 10.19
CA ILE A 19 -1.35 -17.84 10.04
C ILE A 19 -0.47 -17.57 11.25
N ASP A 20 -0.55 -18.46 12.23
CA ASP A 20 0.37 -18.45 13.36
C ASP A 20 1.76 -18.86 12.84
N ILE A 21 2.67 -17.90 12.83
CA ILE A 21 4.06 -18.15 12.47
C ILE A 21 4.79 -18.42 13.76
N ASP A 22 4.71 -19.70 14.22
CA ASP A 22 5.44 -20.19 15.37
C ASP A 22 6.90 -19.69 15.37
N ASN A 23 7.40 -19.33 16.54
CA ASN A 23 8.80 -18.92 16.77
C ASN A 23 9.80 -20.10 16.69
N ASP A 24 9.41 -21.21 16.08
CA ASP A 24 10.32 -22.34 15.84
C ASP A 24 11.44 -21.90 14.90
N VAL A 25 12.68 -21.97 15.40
CA VAL A 25 13.90 -21.57 14.72
C VAL A 25 14.31 -22.59 13.65
N ALA A 26 13.79 -23.83 13.73
CA ALA A 26 14.20 -24.92 12.85
C ALA A 26 13.49 -24.95 11.49
N THR A 27 12.34 -24.25 11.34
CA THR A 27 11.56 -24.21 10.10
C THR A 27 11.73 -22.91 9.33
N THR A 28 11.89 -22.99 8.00
CA THR A 28 11.98 -21.80 7.16
C THR A 28 10.67 -21.02 7.11
N LEU A 29 10.74 -19.70 6.83
CA LEU A 29 9.55 -18.86 6.66
C LEU A 29 8.57 -19.42 5.62
N ILE A 30 9.09 -20.00 4.53
CA ILE A 30 8.28 -20.61 3.47
C ILE A 30 7.51 -21.81 4.01
N GLN A 31 8.18 -22.74 4.69
CA GLN A 31 7.54 -23.91 5.31
C GLN A 31 6.47 -23.52 6.34
N LYS A 32 6.73 -22.46 7.11
CA LYS A 32 5.75 -21.91 8.06
C LYS A 32 4.51 -21.37 7.35
N ILE A 33 4.68 -20.62 6.26
CA ILE A 33 3.57 -20.10 5.47
C ILE A 33 2.79 -21.22 4.80
N GLU A 34 3.45 -22.22 4.19
CA GLU A 34 2.78 -23.38 3.59
C GLU A 34 2.00 -24.21 4.61
N LYS A 35 2.56 -24.46 5.80
CA LYS A 35 1.89 -25.11 6.91
C LYS A 35 0.68 -24.29 7.37
N GLY A 36 0.86 -22.98 7.52
CA GLY A 36 -0.20 -22.05 7.89
C GLY A 36 -1.35 -22.01 6.86
N LEU A 37 -1.05 -22.03 5.56
CA LEU A 37 -2.05 -22.10 4.50
C LEU A 37 -2.86 -23.41 4.54
N LYS A 38 -2.19 -24.54 4.76
CA LYS A 38 -2.86 -25.85 4.95
C LYS A 38 -3.76 -25.83 6.19
N ASN A 39 -3.28 -25.26 7.28
CA ASN A 39 -4.04 -25.16 8.55
C ASN A 39 -5.24 -24.22 8.39
N ARG A 40 -5.10 -23.09 7.67
CA ARG A 40 -6.21 -22.15 7.40
C ARG A 40 -7.36 -22.82 6.64
N LYS A 41 -7.07 -23.67 5.66
CA LYS A 41 -8.10 -24.44 4.93
C LYS A 41 -8.87 -25.40 5.86
N LYS A 42 -8.23 -25.89 6.92
CA LYS A 42 -8.79 -26.81 7.95
C LYS A 42 -9.23 -26.10 9.22
N ALA A 43 -9.02 -24.79 9.32
CA ALA A 43 -9.31 -24.04 10.54
C ALA A 43 -10.77 -24.14 10.95
N LYS A 44 -10.99 -24.22 12.26
CA LYS A 44 -12.32 -24.33 12.84
C LYS A 44 -13.15 -23.10 12.51
N PRO A 45 -14.41 -23.24 12.11
CA PRO A 45 -15.33 -22.11 11.98
C PRO A 45 -15.48 -21.39 13.33
N THR A 46 -15.47 -20.05 13.29
CA THR A 46 -15.62 -19.19 14.48
C THR A 46 -16.89 -18.36 14.43
N ARG A 47 -17.51 -18.23 13.24
CA ARG A 47 -18.73 -17.47 13.03
C ARG A 47 -19.55 -18.07 11.91
N LEU A 48 -20.87 -18.18 12.14
CA LEU A 48 -21.87 -18.53 11.15
C LEU A 48 -22.90 -17.39 11.06
N VAL A 49 -23.02 -16.76 9.90
CA VAL A 49 -24.18 -15.95 9.55
C VAL A 49 -25.14 -16.82 8.76
N PHE A 50 -26.40 -16.83 9.12
CA PHE A 50 -27.42 -17.68 8.48
C PHE A 50 -28.70 -16.90 8.21
N ASP A 51 -29.45 -17.32 7.21
CA ASP A 51 -30.77 -16.78 6.90
C ASP A 51 -31.69 -17.00 8.10
N LYS A 52 -32.24 -15.92 8.67
CA LYS A 52 -33.12 -15.99 9.86
C LYS A 52 -34.39 -16.83 9.62
N GLU A 53 -34.78 -17.03 8.34
CA GLU A 53 -35.92 -17.85 7.96
C GLU A 53 -35.57 -19.36 7.84
N MET A 54 -34.31 -19.71 8.08
CA MET A 54 -33.85 -21.11 8.07
C MET A 54 -34.53 -21.91 9.15
N PRO A 55 -35.14 -23.09 8.83
CA PRO A 55 -35.74 -23.97 9.84
C PRO A 55 -34.74 -24.41 10.91
N SER A 56 -35.15 -24.38 12.17
CA SER A 56 -34.30 -24.74 13.30
C SER A 56 -33.64 -26.13 13.20
N PRO A 57 -34.31 -27.18 12.67
CA PRO A 57 -33.65 -28.47 12.47
C PRO A 57 -32.48 -28.41 11.51
N LEU A 58 -32.59 -27.62 10.41
CA LEU A 58 -31.51 -27.41 9.43
C LEU A 58 -30.36 -26.63 10.05
N LEU A 59 -30.65 -25.57 10.80
CA LEU A 59 -29.64 -24.79 11.50
C LEU A 59 -28.86 -25.67 12.50
N ASN A 60 -29.55 -26.45 13.31
CA ASN A 60 -28.93 -27.35 14.29
C ASN A 60 -28.04 -28.42 13.63
N TYR A 61 -28.49 -28.96 12.50
CA TYR A 61 -27.69 -29.87 11.67
C TYR A 61 -26.40 -29.21 11.19
N LEU A 62 -26.48 -27.98 10.66
CA LEU A 62 -25.32 -27.23 10.18
C LEU A 62 -24.36 -26.90 11.33
N VAL A 63 -24.84 -26.41 12.45
CA VAL A 63 -24.02 -26.09 13.64
C VAL A 63 -23.24 -27.32 14.08
N LYS A 64 -23.91 -28.48 14.19
CA LYS A 64 -23.28 -29.77 14.54
C LYS A 64 -22.22 -30.17 13.49
N ARG A 65 -22.55 -30.11 12.21
CA ARG A 65 -21.64 -30.52 11.12
C ARG A 65 -20.44 -29.59 10.96
N LEU A 66 -20.58 -28.30 11.22
CA LEU A 66 -19.51 -27.34 11.22
C LEU A 66 -18.66 -27.37 12.51
N GLY A 67 -19.06 -28.15 13.50
CA GLY A 67 -18.36 -28.22 14.77
C GLY A 67 -18.39 -26.93 15.58
N LEU A 68 -19.45 -26.12 15.37
CA LEU A 68 -19.68 -24.89 16.13
C LEU A 68 -20.25 -25.21 17.50
N SER A 69 -19.90 -24.43 18.50
CA SER A 69 -20.38 -24.50 19.86
C SER A 69 -21.25 -23.30 20.23
N THR A 70 -21.88 -23.31 21.38
CA THR A 70 -22.62 -22.15 21.92
C THR A 70 -21.72 -20.94 22.21
N LYS A 71 -20.40 -21.13 22.25
CA LYS A 71 -19.42 -20.06 22.43
C LYS A 71 -19.05 -19.38 21.09
N ASP A 72 -19.39 -19.99 19.96
CA ASP A 72 -19.11 -19.44 18.64
C ASP A 72 -20.23 -18.48 18.23
N LEU A 73 -19.91 -17.54 17.36
CA LEU A 73 -20.83 -16.48 16.98
C LEU A 73 -21.84 -16.96 15.93
N LEU A 74 -23.06 -17.21 16.35
CA LEU A 74 -24.20 -17.50 15.46
C LEU A 74 -24.99 -16.19 15.22
N VAL A 75 -25.07 -15.73 13.99
CA VAL A 75 -25.68 -14.44 13.64
C VAL A 75 -26.84 -14.66 12.67
N PRO A 76 -28.09 -14.43 13.10
CA PRO A 76 -29.21 -14.40 12.17
C PRO A 76 -29.09 -13.18 11.23
N GLY A 77 -29.26 -13.38 9.96
CA GLY A 77 -29.16 -12.36 8.91
C GLY A 77 -30.30 -12.44 7.91
N GLY A 78 -30.21 -11.67 6.84
CA GLY A 78 -31.11 -11.77 5.68
C GLY A 78 -30.70 -12.91 4.74
N ARG A 79 -31.28 -12.91 3.53
CA ARG A 79 -30.94 -13.90 2.50
C ARG A 79 -29.60 -13.63 1.80
N ILE A 80 -29.08 -12.41 1.88
CA ILE A 80 -27.83 -11.97 1.25
C ILE A 80 -26.83 -11.59 2.35
N HIS A 81 -25.67 -12.28 2.39
CA HIS A 81 -24.67 -12.09 3.44
C HIS A 81 -23.36 -11.47 2.94
N ASN A 82 -23.11 -11.46 1.65
CA ASN A 82 -21.83 -11.04 1.09
C ASN A 82 -22.02 -9.99 -0.01
N PHE A 83 -22.26 -8.74 0.40
CA PHE A 83 -22.45 -7.64 -0.55
C PHE A 83 -21.25 -7.39 -1.47
N LYS A 84 -20.07 -7.90 -1.12
CA LYS A 84 -18.90 -7.84 -1.98
C LYS A 84 -19.12 -8.54 -3.33
N ASP A 85 -19.97 -9.56 -3.37
CA ASP A 85 -20.25 -10.31 -4.60
C ASP A 85 -20.96 -9.44 -5.65
N PHE A 86 -21.61 -8.34 -5.23
CA PHE A 86 -22.19 -7.35 -6.16
C PHE A 86 -21.13 -6.54 -6.92
N MET A 87 -19.86 -6.60 -6.55
CA MET A 87 -18.78 -5.99 -7.36
C MET A 87 -18.61 -6.69 -8.71
N ASP A 88 -18.97 -7.97 -8.78
CA ASP A 88 -18.92 -8.80 -10.00
C ASP A 88 -20.30 -8.96 -10.64
N PHE A 89 -21.28 -8.10 -10.28
CA PHE A 89 -22.63 -8.15 -10.84
C PHE A 89 -22.58 -7.86 -12.34
N PRO A 90 -23.29 -8.65 -13.18
CA PRO A 90 -23.22 -8.51 -14.63
C PRO A 90 -23.59 -7.11 -15.13
N GLU A 91 -22.68 -6.45 -15.84
CA GLU A 91 -22.85 -5.06 -16.31
C GLU A 91 -24.05 -4.88 -17.23
N ASN A 92 -24.43 -5.90 -17.98
CA ASN A 92 -25.59 -5.87 -18.89
C ASN A 92 -26.94 -5.76 -18.17
N LEU A 93 -26.98 -6.03 -16.86
CA LEU A 93 -28.19 -5.92 -16.03
C LEU A 93 -28.35 -4.53 -15.41
N TRP A 94 -27.36 -3.65 -15.52
CA TRP A 94 -27.45 -2.28 -15.04
C TRP A 94 -28.14 -1.39 -16.07
N LYS A 95 -29.26 -0.77 -15.70
CA LYS A 95 -29.97 0.21 -16.57
C LYS A 95 -29.22 1.53 -16.74
N GLN A 96 -28.37 1.88 -15.79
CA GLN A 96 -27.50 3.06 -15.86
C GLN A 96 -26.05 2.58 -15.86
N ARG A 97 -25.37 2.72 -16.99
CA ARG A 97 -23.90 2.64 -17.02
C ARG A 97 -23.35 3.84 -16.28
N SER A 98 -22.69 3.62 -15.16
CA SER A 98 -21.73 4.64 -14.67
C SER A 98 -20.72 4.83 -15.80
N ILE A 99 -20.67 6.04 -16.36
CA ILE A 99 -19.65 6.38 -17.35
C ILE A 99 -18.35 6.47 -16.57
N ARG A 100 -17.66 5.32 -16.39
CA ARG A 100 -16.32 5.33 -15.82
C ARG A 100 -15.50 6.34 -16.60
N LYS A 101 -14.94 7.33 -15.90
CA LYS A 101 -14.07 8.32 -16.53
C LYS A 101 -12.99 7.59 -17.31
N LYS A 102 -12.79 7.99 -18.57
CA LYS A 102 -11.78 7.39 -19.44
C LYS A 102 -10.40 7.57 -18.77
N VAL A 103 -9.70 6.45 -18.57
CA VAL A 103 -8.31 6.46 -18.08
C VAL A 103 -7.44 7.15 -19.12
N ASN A 104 -6.67 8.14 -18.71
CA ASN A 104 -5.85 8.94 -19.61
C ASN A 104 -4.36 8.64 -19.43
N ILE A 105 -3.57 8.83 -20.47
CA ILE A 105 -2.12 8.93 -20.33
C ILE A 105 -1.81 10.30 -19.74
N HIS A 106 -0.84 10.36 -18.81
CA HIS A 106 -0.37 11.64 -18.25
C HIS A 106 0.00 12.60 -19.37
N PRO A 107 -0.44 13.88 -19.34
CA PRO A 107 -0.22 14.82 -20.45
C PRO A 107 1.21 14.90 -20.95
N GLU A 108 2.18 14.94 -20.04
CA GLU A 108 3.60 15.02 -20.35
C GLU A 108 4.18 13.74 -21.00
N LEU A 109 3.48 12.60 -20.83
CA LEU A 109 3.90 11.31 -21.39
C LEU A 109 3.19 10.99 -22.71
N ARG A 110 2.12 11.72 -23.05
CA ARG A 110 1.28 11.42 -24.22
C ARG A 110 2.01 11.53 -25.56
N GLN A 111 2.95 12.47 -25.65
CA GLN A 111 3.73 12.73 -26.87
C GLN A 111 5.20 12.32 -26.71
N ALA A 112 5.55 11.66 -25.61
CA ALA A 112 6.92 11.27 -25.36
C ALA A 112 7.33 10.07 -26.24
N SER A 113 8.49 10.16 -26.87
CA SER A 113 9.11 9.03 -27.55
C SER A 113 9.53 7.92 -26.58
N ASN A 114 9.87 8.31 -25.35
CA ASN A 114 10.13 7.39 -24.23
C ASN A 114 9.94 8.11 -22.89
N ILE A 115 9.49 7.36 -21.91
CA ILE A 115 9.20 7.84 -20.54
C ILE A 115 10.50 8.16 -19.80
N THR A 116 11.51 7.32 -19.95
CA THR A 116 12.85 7.51 -19.36
C THR A 116 13.43 8.88 -19.67
N GLY A 117 13.31 9.32 -20.92
CA GLY A 117 13.82 10.65 -21.35
C GLY A 117 13.10 11.82 -20.67
N ILE A 118 11.81 11.69 -20.40
CA ILE A 118 11.03 12.70 -19.67
C ILE A 118 11.40 12.69 -18.19
N VAL A 119 11.40 11.52 -17.54
CA VAL A 119 11.71 11.37 -16.11
C VAL A 119 13.11 11.86 -15.75
N ARG A 120 14.06 11.77 -16.70
CA ARG A 120 15.40 12.34 -16.52
C ARG A 120 15.45 13.86 -16.51
N LYS A 121 14.45 14.52 -17.07
CA LYS A 121 14.39 16.00 -17.15
C LYS A 121 13.54 16.60 -16.03
N LYS A 122 12.51 15.89 -15.58
CA LYS A 122 11.57 16.37 -14.56
C LYS A 122 10.86 15.22 -13.89
N ASP A 123 10.38 15.46 -12.67
CA ASP A 123 9.52 14.56 -11.95
C ASP A 123 8.13 14.46 -12.62
N ILE A 124 7.54 13.27 -12.61
CA ILE A 124 6.18 13.02 -13.10
C ILE A 124 5.37 12.36 -11.98
N MET A 125 4.20 12.91 -11.67
CA MET A 125 3.27 12.34 -10.72
C MET A 125 2.12 11.64 -11.45
N LEU A 126 2.06 10.32 -11.36
CA LEU A 126 0.91 9.57 -11.83
C LEU A 126 -0.15 9.51 -10.73
N HIS A 127 -1.40 9.78 -11.09
CA HIS A 127 -2.57 9.71 -10.21
C HIS A 127 -3.48 8.58 -10.68
N PHE A 128 -3.43 7.43 -10.02
CA PHE A 128 -4.34 6.33 -10.31
C PHE A 128 -5.69 6.57 -9.62
N PRO A 129 -6.81 6.12 -10.24
CA PRO A 129 -6.96 5.47 -11.53
C PRO A 129 -7.11 6.42 -12.73
N TYR A 130 -6.94 7.74 -12.53
CA TYR A 130 -7.14 8.75 -13.58
C TYR A 130 -6.07 8.69 -14.68
N HIS A 131 -4.82 8.37 -14.30
CA HIS A 131 -3.75 8.08 -15.23
C HIS A 131 -3.57 6.58 -15.42
N SER A 132 -3.20 6.17 -16.64
CA SER A 132 -2.96 4.75 -16.96
C SER A 132 -1.77 4.19 -16.18
N PHE A 133 -2.00 3.04 -15.55
CA PHE A 133 -0.94 2.25 -14.92
C PHE A 133 0.07 1.72 -15.96
N ASP A 134 -0.34 1.59 -17.22
CA ASP A 134 0.56 1.17 -18.29
C ASP A 134 1.76 2.12 -18.44
N SER A 135 1.65 3.40 -18.07
CA SER A 135 2.80 4.33 -18.06
C SER A 135 3.92 3.87 -17.12
N LEU A 136 3.58 3.27 -15.98
CA LEU A 136 4.57 2.67 -15.07
C LEU A 136 5.17 1.39 -15.67
N ILE A 137 4.35 0.57 -16.31
CA ILE A 137 4.80 -0.66 -16.98
C ILE A 137 5.73 -0.31 -18.15
N ASP A 138 5.42 0.73 -18.91
CA ASP A 138 6.23 1.16 -20.05
C ASP A 138 7.59 1.69 -19.60
N LEU A 139 7.69 2.40 -18.46
CA LEU A 139 8.97 2.75 -17.86
C LEU A 139 9.83 1.50 -17.56
N LEU A 140 9.21 0.45 -17.01
CA LEU A 140 9.91 -0.80 -16.74
C LEU A 140 10.27 -1.57 -18.03
N ARG A 141 9.41 -1.52 -19.07
CA ARG A 141 9.69 -2.11 -20.39
C ARG A 141 10.85 -1.42 -21.09
N GLU A 142 10.87 -0.07 -21.07
CA GLU A 142 12.01 0.70 -21.57
C GLU A 142 13.29 0.27 -20.84
N ALA A 143 13.25 0.15 -19.51
CA ALA A 143 14.40 -0.31 -18.73
C ALA A 143 14.82 -1.72 -19.08
N ALA A 144 13.89 -2.62 -19.38
CA ALA A 144 14.18 -3.98 -19.78
C ALA A 144 14.88 -4.07 -21.15
N MET A 145 14.59 -3.14 -22.06
CA MET A 145 15.12 -3.14 -23.44
C MET A 145 16.36 -2.24 -23.62
N ASP A 146 16.53 -1.22 -22.79
CA ASP A 146 17.62 -0.26 -22.93
C ASP A 146 18.98 -0.91 -22.62
N ALA A 147 19.87 -0.97 -23.60
CA ALA A 147 21.21 -1.54 -23.46
C ALA A 147 22.04 -0.85 -22.36
N SER A 148 21.78 0.42 -22.07
CA SER A 148 22.48 1.17 -21.01
C SER A 148 22.06 0.78 -19.58
N VAL A 149 20.92 0.09 -19.40
CA VAL A 149 20.46 -0.35 -18.09
C VAL A 149 21.26 -1.56 -17.63
N GLU A 150 21.83 -1.46 -16.44
CA GLU A 150 22.59 -2.54 -15.78
C GLU A 150 21.71 -3.33 -14.82
N SER A 151 20.88 -2.64 -14.01
CA SER A 151 20.09 -3.32 -12.98
C SER A 151 18.77 -2.63 -12.66
N ILE A 152 17.83 -3.43 -12.16
CA ILE A 152 16.53 -3.02 -11.64
C ILE A 152 16.35 -3.62 -10.25
N LYS A 153 16.10 -2.79 -9.24
CA LYS A 153 15.70 -3.24 -7.89
C LYS A 153 14.28 -2.73 -7.63
N ILE A 154 13.39 -3.60 -7.17
CA ILE A 154 11.96 -3.27 -6.97
C ILE A 154 11.36 -4.02 -5.79
N THR A 155 10.42 -3.39 -5.09
CA THR A 155 9.63 -4.04 -4.04
C THR A 155 8.27 -4.47 -4.56
N CYS A 156 7.83 -5.68 -4.24
CA CYS A 156 6.54 -6.24 -4.63
C CYS A 156 5.80 -6.75 -3.39
N TYR A 157 4.55 -6.29 -3.19
CA TYR A 157 3.72 -6.68 -2.05
C TYR A 157 2.50 -7.49 -2.48
N ARG A 158 1.72 -6.97 -3.42
CA ARG A 158 0.55 -7.62 -4.03
C ARG A 158 0.64 -7.49 -5.53
N LEU A 159 0.61 -8.60 -6.22
CA LEU A 159 0.74 -8.68 -7.68
C LEU A 159 -0.56 -9.20 -8.29
N ALA A 160 -0.86 -8.76 -9.51
CA ALA A 160 -1.99 -9.31 -10.25
C ALA A 160 -1.71 -10.76 -10.68
N PRO A 161 -2.73 -11.62 -10.84
CA PRO A 161 -2.55 -13.01 -11.26
C PRO A 161 -1.83 -13.19 -12.61
N LYS A 162 -1.96 -12.19 -13.51
CA LYS A 162 -1.25 -12.10 -14.80
C LYS A 162 -0.48 -10.79 -14.84
N SER A 163 0.47 -10.61 -13.92
CA SER A 163 1.16 -9.33 -13.75
C SER A 163 2.06 -8.98 -14.93
N LYS A 164 1.76 -7.86 -15.59
CA LYS A 164 2.63 -7.26 -16.61
C LYS A 164 3.96 -6.81 -16.01
N VAL A 165 3.96 -6.37 -14.73
CA VAL A 165 5.19 -5.99 -14.00
C VAL A 165 6.13 -7.17 -13.94
N ILE A 166 5.67 -8.33 -13.47
CA ILE A 166 6.50 -9.56 -13.39
C ILE A 166 7.01 -9.98 -14.76
N ASN A 167 6.14 -10.01 -15.76
CA ASN A 167 6.56 -10.36 -17.13
C ASN A 167 7.66 -9.42 -17.65
N THR A 168 7.57 -8.15 -17.33
CA THR A 168 8.59 -7.16 -17.72
C THR A 168 9.92 -7.39 -17.01
N LEU A 169 9.90 -7.73 -15.72
CA LEU A 169 11.11 -8.05 -14.95
C LEU A 169 11.80 -9.34 -15.46
N ILE A 170 11.02 -10.36 -15.84
CA ILE A 170 11.55 -11.58 -16.48
C ILE A 170 12.21 -11.23 -17.82
N ASN A 171 11.57 -10.39 -18.63
CA ASN A 171 12.16 -9.94 -19.90
C ASN A 171 13.44 -9.13 -19.67
N ALA A 172 13.52 -8.33 -18.60
CA ALA A 172 14.74 -7.61 -18.26
C ALA A 172 15.92 -8.57 -18.02
N VAL A 173 15.70 -9.65 -17.24
CA VAL A 173 16.77 -10.66 -17.03
C VAL A 173 17.14 -11.35 -18.34
N ARG A 174 16.18 -11.73 -19.19
CA ARG A 174 16.44 -12.32 -20.51
C ARG A 174 17.25 -11.39 -21.41
N ASN A 175 17.13 -10.07 -21.22
CA ASN A 175 17.93 -9.06 -21.90
C ASN A 175 19.22 -8.70 -21.14
N GLY A 176 19.71 -9.57 -20.23
CA GLY A 176 20.98 -9.44 -19.55
C GLY A 176 21.02 -8.44 -18.39
N LYS A 177 19.85 -7.97 -17.89
CA LYS A 177 19.79 -7.06 -16.75
C LYS A 177 19.84 -7.82 -15.44
N GLN A 178 20.53 -7.26 -14.45
CA GLN A 178 20.46 -7.76 -13.07
C GLN A 178 19.15 -7.29 -12.44
N VAL A 179 18.27 -8.20 -12.02
CA VAL A 179 17.01 -7.87 -11.39
C VAL A 179 16.96 -8.39 -9.96
N THR A 180 16.64 -7.50 -9.01
CA THR A 180 16.40 -7.87 -7.61
C THR A 180 14.98 -7.47 -7.24
N VAL A 181 14.21 -8.45 -6.77
CA VAL A 181 12.83 -8.25 -6.30
C VAL A 181 12.78 -8.54 -4.80
N ILE A 182 12.31 -7.56 -4.02
CA ILE A 182 11.94 -7.82 -2.63
C ILE A 182 10.45 -8.17 -2.62
N LEU A 183 10.15 -9.43 -2.33
CA LEU A 183 8.80 -9.97 -2.35
C LEU A 183 8.29 -10.22 -0.93
N GLU A 184 7.19 -9.57 -0.53
CA GLU A 184 6.56 -9.78 0.77
C GLU A 184 5.62 -10.99 0.72
N LEU A 185 6.04 -12.12 1.29
CA LEU A 185 5.24 -13.34 1.29
C LEU A 185 4.04 -13.29 2.25
N ARG A 186 4.08 -12.43 3.28
CA ARG A 186 3.02 -12.33 4.31
C ARG A 186 1.96 -11.29 3.97
N ALA A 187 1.72 -11.05 2.67
CA ALA A 187 0.60 -10.24 2.21
C ALA A 187 -0.71 -11.02 2.45
N ARG A 188 -1.50 -10.60 3.44
CA ARG A 188 -2.71 -11.32 3.88
C ARG A 188 -3.63 -11.64 2.71
N PHE A 189 -3.97 -12.92 2.53
CA PHE A 189 -4.76 -13.53 1.45
C PHE A 189 -4.05 -13.65 0.09
N ASP A 190 -2.84 -13.15 -0.08
CA ASP A 190 -2.05 -13.29 -1.31
C ASP A 190 -0.82 -14.21 -1.10
N GLU A 191 -0.71 -14.88 0.04
CA GLU A 191 0.46 -15.68 0.42
C GLU A 191 0.73 -16.80 -0.60
N GLU A 192 -0.33 -17.53 -1.03
CA GLU A 192 -0.23 -18.61 -2.02
C GLU A 192 0.20 -18.06 -3.40
N ALA A 193 -0.37 -16.92 -3.81
CA ALA A 193 0.00 -16.27 -5.06
C ALA A 193 1.45 -15.75 -5.03
N ASN A 194 1.89 -15.19 -3.90
CA ASN A 194 3.24 -14.68 -3.76
C ASN A 194 4.28 -15.79 -3.68
N LEU A 195 3.96 -16.96 -3.12
CA LEU A 195 4.82 -18.16 -3.19
C LEU A 195 5.00 -18.63 -4.65
N HIS A 196 3.91 -18.68 -5.41
CA HIS A 196 3.97 -19.02 -6.83
C HIS A 196 4.83 -18.03 -7.63
N TRP A 197 4.65 -16.70 -7.39
CA TRP A 197 5.48 -15.68 -8.03
C TRP A 197 6.96 -15.79 -7.63
N LYS A 198 7.25 -16.11 -6.36
CA LYS A 198 8.63 -16.36 -5.92
C LYS A 198 9.30 -17.40 -6.79
N GLN A 199 8.68 -18.56 -6.94
CA GLN A 199 9.24 -19.66 -7.75
C GLN A 199 9.46 -19.22 -9.21
N GLN A 200 8.48 -18.60 -9.84
CA GLN A 200 8.61 -18.13 -11.23
C GLN A 200 9.72 -17.10 -11.43
N LEU A 201 9.92 -16.20 -10.46
CA LEU A 201 10.97 -15.19 -10.51
C LEU A 201 12.35 -15.83 -10.38
N GLU A 202 12.51 -16.77 -9.45
CA GLU A 202 13.77 -17.50 -9.23
C GLU A 202 14.12 -18.38 -10.44
N ASP A 203 13.15 -19.08 -11.00
CA ASP A 203 13.33 -19.90 -12.23
C ASP A 203 13.76 -19.05 -13.43
N ALA A 204 13.36 -17.79 -13.48
CA ALA A 204 13.77 -16.83 -14.50
C ALA A 204 15.15 -16.19 -14.23
N GLY A 205 15.83 -16.53 -13.11
CA GLY A 205 17.14 -15.99 -12.75
C GLY A 205 17.08 -14.63 -12.02
N ILE A 206 15.94 -14.25 -11.49
CA ILE A 206 15.77 -13.03 -10.69
C ILE A 206 16.21 -13.29 -9.24
N LYS A 207 17.02 -12.38 -8.67
CA LYS A 207 17.34 -12.41 -7.24
C LYS A 207 16.10 -12.02 -6.42
N VAL A 208 15.48 -12.99 -5.74
CA VAL A 208 14.32 -12.76 -4.87
C VAL A 208 14.77 -12.68 -3.42
N LEU A 209 14.41 -11.59 -2.74
CA LEU A 209 14.64 -11.37 -1.32
C LEU A 209 13.27 -11.33 -0.61
N LEU A 210 13.18 -11.96 0.56
CA LEU A 210 11.92 -12.08 1.33
C LEU A 210 11.78 -11.01 2.43
N GLY A 211 12.59 -9.94 2.33
CA GLY A 211 12.61 -8.88 3.33
C GLY A 211 13.27 -9.32 4.64
N ILE A 212 12.94 -8.63 5.72
CA ILE A 212 13.55 -8.82 7.04
C ILE A 212 12.66 -9.69 7.92
N PRO A 213 13.22 -10.68 8.64
CA PRO A 213 12.47 -11.45 9.63
C PRO A 213 11.77 -10.52 10.66
N GLY A 214 10.51 -10.81 10.97
CA GLY A 214 9.72 -10.03 11.92
C GLY A 214 9.10 -8.73 11.38
N MET A 215 9.60 -8.15 10.29
CA MET A 215 9.05 -6.94 9.66
C MET A 215 8.49 -7.21 8.28
N LYS A 216 7.38 -6.53 7.93
CA LYS A 216 6.80 -6.59 6.57
C LYS A 216 7.38 -5.48 5.70
N THR A 217 7.79 -5.81 4.48
CA THR A 217 8.19 -4.81 3.50
C THR A 217 6.96 -4.27 2.79
N HIS A 218 6.56 -3.05 3.13
CA HIS A 218 5.36 -2.40 2.58
C HIS A 218 5.68 -1.15 1.74
N ALA A 219 6.92 -0.73 1.66
CA ALA A 219 7.39 0.29 0.73
C ALA A 219 7.14 -0.13 -0.72
N LYS A 220 6.78 0.82 -1.59
CA LYS A 220 6.60 0.62 -3.04
C LYS A 220 7.59 1.52 -3.75
N ILE A 221 8.77 0.97 -3.97
CA ILE A 221 9.92 1.69 -4.52
C ILE A 221 10.60 0.88 -5.62
N CYS A 222 11.18 1.59 -6.57
CA CYS A 222 12.00 1.00 -7.63
C CYS A 222 13.18 1.90 -7.92
N VAL A 223 14.32 1.30 -8.21
CA VAL A 223 15.49 1.98 -8.76
C VAL A 223 16.03 1.22 -9.96
N ILE A 224 16.25 1.95 -11.02
CA ILE A 224 16.82 1.51 -12.30
C ILE A 224 18.19 2.16 -12.42
N LYS A 225 19.25 1.35 -12.49
CA LYS A 225 20.62 1.83 -12.71
C LYS A 225 20.99 1.72 -14.17
N ARG A 226 21.49 2.82 -14.72
CA ARG A 226 21.99 2.92 -16.09
C ARG A 226 23.45 3.33 -16.06
N LYS A 227 24.22 2.90 -17.07
CA LYS A 227 25.61 3.32 -17.28
C LYS A 227 25.73 3.98 -18.66
N ILE A 228 26.06 5.26 -18.67
CA ILE A 228 26.24 6.05 -19.87
C ILE A 228 27.59 6.75 -19.77
N GLN A 229 28.46 6.55 -20.78
CA GLN A 229 29.80 7.11 -20.80
C GLN A 229 30.56 6.92 -19.47
N ASN A 230 30.55 5.68 -18.97
CA ASN A 230 31.13 5.28 -17.68
C ASN A 230 30.56 5.96 -16.42
N LYS A 231 29.49 6.75 -16.53
CA LYS A 231 28.80 7.37 -15.40
C LYS A 231 27.52 6.62 -15.05
N SER A 232 27.34 6.28 -13.78
CA SER A 232 26.09 5.70 -13.28
C SER A 232 25.02 6.78 -13.19
N GLN A 233 23.85 6.50 -13.73
CA GLN A 233 22.64 7.30 -13.63
C GLN A 233 21.52 6.45 -13.04
N TYR A 234 20.67 7.06 -12.25
CA TYR A 234 19.59 6.38 -11.57
C TYR A 234 18.26 7.07 -11.86
N LEU A 235 17.21 6.29 -12.02
CA LEU A 235 15.84 6.75 -12.06
C LEU A 235 14.95 5.65 -11.46
N GLY A 236 13.71 5.99 -11.19
CA GLY A 236 12.79 5.01 -10.61
C GLY A 236 11.51 5.66 -10.13
N PHE A 237 10.91 5.08 -9.11
CA PHE A 237 9.68 5.60 -8.55
C PHE A 237 9.49 5.32 -7.07
N VAL A 238 8.61 6.14 -6.46
CA VAL A 238 8.03 5.93 -5.13
C VAL A 238 6.51 5.99 -5.27
N SER A 239 5.81 4.96 -4.78
CA SER A 239 4.35 4.89 -4.89
C SER A 239 3.68 4.72 -3.53
N THR A 240 2.47 5.28 -3.38
CA THR A 240 1.60 5.05 -2.21
C THR A 240 0.89 3.71 -2.31
N GLY A 241 0.60 3.24 -3.54
CA GLY A 241 -0.17 2.05 -3.86
C GLY A 241 0.67 0.88 -4.37
N ASN A 242 0.08 -0.32 -4.33
CA ASN A 242 0.72 -1.54 -4.79
C ASN A 242 0.92 -1.55 -6.32
N LEU A 243 1.92 -2.29 -6.76
CA LEU A 243 2.20 -2.52 -8.18
C LEU A 243 1.28 -3.61 -8.73
N ASN A 244 0.00 -3.29 -8.79
CA ASN A 244 -1.06 -4.22 -9.20
C ASN A 244 -2.03 -3.53 -10.15
N GLU A 245 -2.07 -4.00 -11.38
CA GLU A 245 -2.83 -3.42 -12.49
C GLU A 245 -4.34 -3.37 -12.21
N LYS A 246 -4.87 -4.37 -11.50
CA LYS A 246 -6.31 -4.43 -11.16
C LYS A 246 -6.67 -3.41 -10.08
N THR A 247 -5.87 -3.33 -9.02
CA THR A 247 -6.14 -2.39 -7.93
C THR A 247 -5.91 -0.94 -8.37
N ALA A 248 -4.97 -0.68 -9.28
CA ALA A 248 -4.74 0.65 -9.84
C ALA A 248 -5.94 1.20 -10.66
N MET A 249 -6.90 0.36 -11.02
CA MET A 249 -8.14 0.76 -11.71
C MET A 249 -9.24 1.23 -10.76
N VAL A 250 -9.10 0.98 -9.45
CA VAL A 250 -10.13 1.24 -8.45
C VAL A 250 -9.64 1.94 -7.20
N TYR A 251 -8.31 2.03 -7.00
CA TYR A 251 -7.68 2.69 -5.86
C TYR A 251 -7.09 4.03 -6.27
N GLY A 252 -7.43 5.08 -5.51
CA GLY A 252 -6.82 6.40 -5.63
C GLY A 252 -5.41 6.39 -5.02
N ASP A 253 -4.38 6.28 -5.87
CA ASP A 253 -2.99 6.25 -5.44
C ASP A 253 -2.12 7.22 -6.25
N HIS A 254 -0.97 7.56 -5.70
CA HIS A 254 0.04 8.42 -6.33
C HIS A 254 1.33 7.64 -6.56
N CYS A 255 1.97 7.88 -7.72
CA CYS A 255 3.27 7.32 -8.03
C CYS A 255 4.18 8.40 -8.62
N LEU A 256 5.22 8.75 -7.90
CA LEU A 256 6.24 9.70 -8.34
C LEU A 256 7.29 8.96 -9.17
N LEU A 257 7.37 9.26 -10.46
CA LEU A 257 8.49 8.87 -11.31
C LEU A 257 9.56 9.97 -11.22
N THR A 258 10.79 9.61 -10.87
CA THR A 258 11.85 10.60 -10.63
C THR A 258 13.24 10.05 -10.97
N SER A 259 14.14 10.96 -11.32
CA SER A 259 15.58 10.72 -11.41
C SER A 259 16.36 11.58 -10.40
N HIS A 260 15.67 12.12 -9.38
CA HIS A 260 16.32 12.96 -8.37
C HIS A 260 17.42 12.17 -7.64
N PRO A 261 18.71 12.63 -7.72
CA PRO A 261 19.84 11.83 -7.25
C PRO A 261 19.74 11.43 -5.78
N GLY A 262 19.28 12.36 -4.93
CA GLY A 262 19.15 12.11 -3.50
C GLY A 262 18.04 11.10 -3.17
N ILE A 263 16.89 11.15 -3.85
CA ILE A 263 15.83 10.16 -3.68
C ILE A 263 16.32 8.78 -4.12
N MET A 264 17.01 8.69 -5.26
CA MET A 264 17.55 7.43 -5.77
C MET A 264 18.64 6.87 -4.85
N ALA A 265 19.49 7.71 -4.28
CA ALA A 265 20.49 7.28 -3.30
C ALA A 265 19.85 6.71 -2.02
N ASP A 266 18.79 7.36 -1.53
CA ASP A 266 18.05 6.89 -0.36
C ASP A 266 17.33 5.57 -0.65
N ILE A 267 16.73 5.41 -1.84
CA ILE A 267 16.12 4.13 -2.27
C ILE A 267 17.18 3.02 -2.31
N ASN A 268 18.35 3.26 -2.89
CA ASN A 268 19.45 2.29 -2.89
C ASN A 268 19.84 1.91 -1.46
N SER A 269 19.94 2.89 -0.55
CA SER A 269 20.26 2.62 0.86
C SER A 269 19.21 1.74 1.56
N ILE A 270 17.94 1.87 1.18
CA ILE A 270 16.87 1.00 1.67
C ILE A 270 17.04 -0.42 1.11
N PHE A 271 17.33 -0.57 -0.19
CA PHE A 271 17.60 -1.88 -0.78
C PHE A 271 18.83 -2.55 -0.18
N ASP A 272 19.94 -1.80 0.03
CA ASP A 272 21.13 -2.32 0.67
C ASP A 272 20.84 -2.82 2.10
N TYR A 273 20.00 -2.09 2.86
CA TYR A 273 19.57 -2.51 4.19
C TYR A 273 18.66 -3.77 4.15
N LEU A 274 17.87 -3.95 3.11
CA LEU A 274 16.97 -5.10 2.95
C LEU A 274 17.69 -6.36 2.44
N GLU A 275 18.94 -6.25 2.03
CA GLU A 275 19.78 -7.42 1.76
C GLU A 275 20.25 -8.08 3.08
N PRO A 276 20.46 -9.42 3.11
CA PRO A 276 20.81 -10.14 4.35
C PRO A 276 21.99 -9.52 5.11
N SER A 277 23.06 -9.16 4.42
CA SER A 277 24.23 -8.47 5.02
C SER A 277 23.90 -7.09 5.59
N GLY A 278 22.88 -6.41 5.05
CA GLY A 278 22.49 -5.07 5.50
C GLY A 278 21.72 -5.07 6.80
N PHE A 279 20.72 -5.94 6.95
CA PHE A 279 19.94 -5.97 8.18
C PHE A 279 20.64 -6.67 9.35
N GLU A 280 21.59 -7.57 9.09
CA GLU A 280 22.45 -8.15 10.11
C GLU A 280 23.27 -7.07 10.82
N GLN A 281 23.70 -6.02 10.11
CA GLN A 281 24.36 -4.84 10.67
C GLN A 281 23.41 -3.95 11.49
N LYS A 282 22.07 -4.20 11.46
CA LYS A 282 21.01 -3.49 12.20
C LYS A 282 21.01 -1.96 12.03
N LYS A 283 21.65 -1.43 11.01
CA LYS A 283 21.74 0.01 10.76
C LYS A 283 21.46 0.33 9.30
N ILE A 284 20.46 1.20 9.09
CA ILE A 284 20.26 1.84 7.79
C ILE A 284 21.15 3.07 7.67
N LYS A 285 21.74 3.31 6.51
CA LYS A 285 22.46 4.55 6.24
C LYS A 285 21.54 5.76 6.41
N PRO A 286 22.06 6.92 6.86
CA PRO A 286 21.24 8.13 7.01
C PRO A 286 20.52 8.50 5.71
N LEU A 287 19.20 8.63 5.76
CA LEU A 287 18.38 9.08 4.65
C LEU A 287 18.14 10.59 4.76
N ARG A 288 18.19 11.29 3.63
CA ARG A 288 18.06 12.77 3.56
C ARG A 288 16.78 13.22 2.89
N TYR A 289 16.29 12.49 1.90
CA TYR A 289 15.17 12.82 1.04
C TYR A 289 13.96 11.93 1.27
N LEU A 290 14.19 10.71 1.76
CA LEU A 290 13.14 9.79 2.21
C LEU A 290 13.11 9.71 3.73
N LEU A 291 11.93 9.43 4.26
CA LEU A 291 11.77 8.95 5.62
C LEU A 291 11.37 7.49 5.55
N ALA A 292 12.03 6.66 6.32
CA ALA A 292 11.69 5.23 6.38
C ALA A 292 11.26 4.82 7.78
N SER A 293 10.18 4.04 7.86
CA SER A 293 9.79 3.33 9.07
C SER A 293 10.51 1.98 9.12
N PRO A 294 10.85 1.49 10.32
CA PRO A 294 10.57 2.03 11.66
C PRO A 294 11.63 3.03 12.17
N PHE A 295 12.56 3.46 11.34
CA PHE A 295 13.78 4.12 11.78
C PHE A 295 13.59 5.55 12.30
N HIS A 296 12.94 6.41 11.49
CA HIS A 296 12.89 7.84 11.82
C HIS A 296 11.62 8.57 11.38
N THR A 297 10.67 7.90 10.72
CA THR A 297 9.44 8.53 10.21
C THR A 297 8.66 9.21 11.32
N ARG A 298 8.28 8.49 12.41
CA ARG A 298 7.53 9.07 13.54
C ARG A 298 8.26 10.27 14.13
N LYS A 299 9.56 10.13 14.45
CA LYS A 299 10.37 11.21 15.04
C LYS A 299 10.37 12.47 14.17
N LYS A 300 10.47 12.32 12.85
CA LYS A 300 10.47 13.44 11.91
C LYS A 300 9.09 14.08 11.80
N MET A 301 8.01 13.30 11.77
CA MET A 301 6.63 13.82 11.74
C MET A 301 6.33 14.62 13.02
N LEU A 302 6.70 14.11 14.19
CA LEU A 302 6.62 14.85 15.45
C LEU A 302 7.39 16.17 15.40
N ALA A 303 8.58 16.18 14.80
CA ALA A 303 9.38 17.40 14.65
C ALA A 303 8.69 18.43 13.74
N PHE A 304 8.06 18.01 12.63
CA PHE A 304 7.29 18.91 11.76
C PHE A 304 6.06 19.46 12.48
N ILE A 305 5.30 18.65 13.21
CA ILE A 305 4.16 19.12 14.02
C ILE A 305 4.63 20.14 15.06
N ASN A 306 5.76 19.86 15.74
CA ASN A 306 6.37 20.78 16.71
C ASN A 306 6.75 22.12 16.08
N HIS A 307 7.25 22.08 14.84
CA HIS A 307 7.55 23.30 14.10
C HIS A 307 6.29 24.14 13.89
N GLU A 308 5.18 23.52 13.42
CA GLU A 308 3.91 24.23 13.22
C GLU A 308 3.38 24.84 14.54
N ILE A 309 3.46 24.09 15.65
CA ILE A 309 3.11 24.59 17.00
C ILE A 309 3.93 25.84 17.35
N LYS A 310 5.24 25.79 17.11
CA LYS A 310 6.13 26.92 17.38
C LYS A 310 5.78 28.15 16.53
N GLN A 311 5.41 27.97 15.27
CA GLN A 311 4.98 29.05 14.40
C GLN A 311 3.65 29.65 14.88
N ALA A 312 2.64 28.82 15.17
CA ALA A 312 1.33 29.26 15.65
C ALA A 312 1.43 30.09 16.97
N ARG A 313 2.27 29.65 17.91
CA ARG A 313 2.55 30.39 19.17
C ARG A 313 3.15 31.77 18.92
N LYS A 314 3.91 31.92 17.85
CA LYS A 314 4.47 33.22 17.42
C LYS A 314 3.50 34.02 16.54
N LYS A 315 2.26 33.55 16.37
CA LYS A 315 1.24 34.13 15.47
C LYS A 315 1.70 34.18 13.99
N LEU A 316 2.63 33.28 13.61
CA LEU A 316 3.09 33.14 12.23
C LEU A 316 2.25 32.09 11.48
N PRO A 317 2.18 32.16 10.15
CA PRO A 317 1.44 31.19 9.36
C PRO A 317 1.89 29.75 9.63
N SER A 318 0.91 28.89 9.89
CA SER A 318 1.11 27.47 10.18
C SER A 318 -0.09 26.66 9.67
N GLY A 319 0.06 25.36 9.50
CA GLY A 319 -1.02 24.49 9.05
C GLY A 319 -0.59 23.07 8.79
N ILE A 320 -1.48 22.12 9.02
CA ILE A 320 -1.27 20.70 8.80
C ILE A 320 -2.45 20.15 7.99
N THR A 321 -2.17 19.45 6.89
CA THR A 321 -3.17 18.70 6.14
C THR A 321 -2.70 17.25 6.01
N LEU A 322 -3.54 16.31 6.43
CA LEU A 322 -3.26 14.88 6.39
C LEU A 322 -4.35 14.16 5.60
N LYS A 323 -3.96 13.46 4.54
CA LYS A 323 -4.79 12.46 3.87
C LYS A 323 -4.18 11.10 4.10
N MET A 324 -4.93 10.17 4.68
CA MET A 324 -4.48 8.79 4.91
C MET A 324 -5.66 7.85 5.14
N ASN A 325 -5.40 6.55 5.20
CA ASN A 325 -6.48 5.60 5.45
C ASN A 325 -6.84 5.53 6.93
N SER A 326 -5.85 5.57 7.82
CA SER A 326 -6.07 5.43 9.26
C SER A 326 -5.09 6.29 10.07
N LEU A 327 -5.61 6.86 11.15
CA LEU A 327 -4.88 7.66 12.13
C LEU A 327 -5.15 7.08 13.53
N SER A 328 -4.21 6.31 14.09
CA SER A 328 -4.34 5.66 15.40
C SER A 328 -3.03 5.60 16.20
N ASP A 329 -1.97 6.27 15.74
CA ASP A 329 -0.73 6.38 16.52
C ASP A 329 -0.91 7.42 17.62
N GLN A 330 -0.86 6.96 18.88
CA GLN A 330 -1.13 7.79 20.05
C GLN A 330 -0.24 9.02 20.09
N SER A 331 1.07 8.86 19.92
CA SER A 331 2.03 9.98 20.06
C SER A 331 1.82 11.06 19.00
N LEU A 332 1.46 10.68 17.78
CA LEU A 332 1.16 11.62 16.70
C LEU A 332 -0.19 12.30 16.92
N ILE A 333 -1.21 11.58 17.41
CA ILE A 333 -2.53 12.15 17.74
C ILE A 333 -2.39 13.18 18.86
N GLU A 334 -1.78 12.84 19.99
CA GLU A 334 -1.54 13.76 21.10
C GLU A 334 -0.83 15.03 20.63
N ARG A 335 0.10 14.89 19.68
CA ARG A 335 0.84 16.03 19.15
C ARG A 335 0.01 16.88 18.19
N LEU A 336 -0.87 16.26 17.39
CA LEU A 336 -1.86 16.98 16.56
C LEU A 336 -2.88 17.74 17.41
N GLU A 337 -3.35 17.15 18.50
CA GLU A 337 -4.22 17.81 19.47
C GLU A 337 -3.55 19.02 20.10
N ALA A 338 -2.29 18.87 20.52
CA ALA A 338 -1.48 20.00 21.03
C ALA A 338 -1.28 21.10 19.96
N ALA A 339 -1.18 20.72 18.68
CA ALA A 339 -1.11 21.67 17.58
C ALA A 339 -2.44 22.45 17.42
N ALA A 340 -3.59 21.77 17.43
CA ALA A 340 -4.90 22.38 17.35
C ALA A 340 -5.16 23.32 18.55
N GLN A 341 -4.80 22.92 19.77
CA GLN A 341 -4.84 23.76 20.97
C GLN A 341 -3.94 25.00 20.87
N SER A 342 -2.79 24.85 20.22
CA SER A 342 -1.84 25.97 20.01
C SER A 342 -2.29 26.94 18.91
N GLY A 343 -3.33 26.61 18.13
CA GLY A 343 -3.86 27.44 17.05
C GLY A 343 -3.29 27.08 15.66
N VAL A 344 -2.81 25.86 15.46
CA VAL A 344 -2.48 25.35 14.13
C VAL A 344 -3.77 24.85 13.45
N PRO A 345 -4.14 25.35 12.28
CA PRO A 345 -5.23 24.77 11.49
C PRO A 345 -4.90 23.34 11.07
N VAL A 346 -5.71 22.37 11.49
CA VAL A 346 -5.55 20.95 11.17
C VAL A 346 -6.70 20.48 10.29
N LYS A 347 -6.38 19.90 9.12
CA LYS A 347 -7.33 19.31 8.16
C LYS A 347 -7.02 17.82 8.00
N LEU A 348 -8.02 16.98 8.16
CA LEU A 348 -7.90 15.52 8.07
C LEU A 348 -8.82 14.99 6.98
N VAL A 349 -8.27 14.15 6.09
CA VAL A 349 -9.03 13.35 5.13
C VAL A 349 -8.73 11.88 5.46
N ILE A 350 -9.57 11.28 6.31
CA ILE A 350 -9.36 9.94 6.86
C ILE A 350 -10.52 9.04 6.44
N ARG A 351 -10.23 8.03 5.66
CA ARG A 351 -11.23 7.11 5.11
C ARG A 351 -11.67 6.01 6.09
N GLY A 352 -10.80 5.59 6.98
CA GLY A 352 -11.02 4.47 7.90
C GLY A 352 -10.98 4.91 9.37
N ILE A 353 -10.11 4.29 10.17
CA ILE A 353 -10.01 4.56 11.60
C ILE A 353 -9.41 5.95 11.85
N CYS A 354 -10.13 6.78 12.62
CA CYS A 354 -9.63 8.05 13.14
C CYS A 354 -9.82 8.06 14.66
N CYS A 355 -8.71 7.96 15.41
CA CYS A 355 -8.74 7.96 16.86
C CYS A 355 -8.51 9.36 17.47
N MET A 356 -8.37 10.41 16.64
CA MET A 356 -8.27 11.78 17.11
C MET A 356 -9.66 12.35 17.42
N HIS A 357 -9.83 12.97 18.56
CA HIS A 357 -11.01 13.77 18.86
C HIS A 357 -10.97 15.06 18.02
N THR A 358 -11.94 15.24 17.13
CA THR A 358 -11.99 16.38 16.23
C THR A 358 -12.81 17.55 16.81
N GLU A 359 -13.72 17.26 17.73
CA GLU A 359 -14.56 18.20 18.44
C GLU A 359 -14.05 18.37 19.88
N ASN A 360 -13.34 19.46 20.14
CA ASN A 360 -12.81 19.78 21.46
C ASN A 360 -12.82 21.31 21.64
N ASN A 361 -13.47 21.77 22.70
CA ASN A 361 -13.57 23.19 23.03
C ASN A 361 -12.23 23.88 23.37
N LYS A 362 -11.18 23.07 23.64
CA LYS A 362 -9.81 23.56 23.84
C LYS A 362 -9.10 23.93 22.54
N TYR A 363 -9.64 23.55 21.39
CA TYR A 363 -9.02 23.88 20.10
C TYR A 363 -9.32 25.32 19.71
N LYS A 364 -8.29 26.06 19.33
CA LYS A 364 -8.46 27.45 18.86
C LYS A 364 -9.19 27.53 17.52
N PHE A 365 -9.01 26.51 16.68
CA PHE A 365 -9.76 26.33 15.44
C PHE A 365 -10.33 24.91 15.39
N PRO A 366 -11.55 24.72 14.87
CA PRO A 366 -12.11 23.39 14.67
C PRO A 366 -11.20 22.53 13.79
N VAL A 367 -10.96 21.30 14.20
CA VAL A 367 -10.27 20.31 13.35
C VAL A 367 -11.25 19.84 12.30
N LYS A 368 -10.97 20.13 11.03
CA LYS A 368 -11.80 19.68 9.91
C LYS A 368 -11.42 18.25 9.55
N ALA A 369 -12.30 17.30 9.84
CA ALA A 369 -12.13 15.90 9.47
C ALA A 369 -13.24 15.46 8.52
N ILE A 370 -12.87 14.90 7.38
CA ILE A 370 -13.79 14.34 6.39
C ILE A 370 -13.35 12.94 5.97
N SER A 371 -14.32 12.17 5.48
CA SER A 371 -14.08 10.90 4.79
C SER A 371 -14.68 11.01 3.39
N ILE A 372 -13.94 10.57 2.39
CA ILE A 372 -14.40 10.54 1.00
C ILE A 372 -14.79 9.11 0.67
N VAL A 373 -16.04 8.91 0.29
CA VAL A 373 -16.60 7.63 -0.18
C VAL A 373 -17.26 7.91 -1.52
N ASP A 374 -16.65 7.40 -2.59
CA ASP A 374 -17.12 7.61 -3.96
C ASP A 374 -16.76 6.38 -4.83
N GLU A 375 -16.75 6.55 -6.15
CA GLU A 375 -16.45 5.50 -7.14
C GLU A 375 -15.11 4.79 -6.88
N TYR A 376 -14.09 5.52 -6.42
CA TYR A 376 -12.77 4.99 -6.18
C TYR A 376 -12.42 4.96 -4.69
N LEU A 377 -11.66 3.94 -4.29
CA LEU A 377 -11.18 3.84 -2.92
C LEU A 377 -10.03 4.83 -2.70
N GLU A 378 -10.26 5.83 -1.87
CA GLU A 378 -9.22 6.77 -1.45
C GLU A 378 -8.12 6.05 -0.66
N HIS A 379 -6.94 5.87 -1.26
CA HIS A 379 -5.87 5.06 -0.69
C HIS A 379 -4.54 5.80 -0.54
N ALA A 380 -4.30 6.84 -1.32
CA ALA A 380 -3.08 7.64 -1.22
C ALA A 380 -2.93 8.30 0.16
N ARG A 381 -1.68 8.38 0.64
CA ARG A 381 -1.32 9.15 1.82
C ARG A 381 -0.54 10.36 1.39
N VAL A 382 -1.07 11.54 1.75
CA VAL A 382 -0.47 12.84 1.49
C VAL A 382 -0.39 13.60 2.80
N ILE A 383 0.78 14.18 3.08
CA ILE A 383 1.05 14.91 4.31
C ILE A 383 1.61 16.27 3.92
N ILE A 384 0.98 17.35 4.41
CA ILE A 384 1.37 18.72 4.07
C ILE A 384 1.55 19.52 5.36
N PHE A 385 2.70 20.13 5.52
CA PHE A 385 3.00 21.14 6.56
C PHE A 385 3.23 22.49 5.91
N HIS A 386 2.63 23.54 6.46
CA HIS A 386 2.79 24.92 5.97
C HIS A 386 4.25 25.39 6.06
N HIS A 387 4.93 25.02 7.13
CA HIS A 387 6.36 25.24 7.37
C HIS A 387 6.80 26.68 7.14
N HIS A 388 6.05 27.64 7.69
CA HIS A 388 6.31 29.07 7.56
C HIS A 388 6.47 29.54 6.10
N GLY A 389 5.60 29.06 5.19
CA GLY A 389 5.62 29.41 3.78
C GLY A 389 6.55 28.54 2.91
N HIS A 390 7.45 27.75 3.52
CA HIS A 390 8.28 26.77 2.83
C HIS A 390 7.63 25.38 2.88
N GLU A 391 6.45 25.26 2.28
CA GLU A 391 5.61 24.08 2.36
C GLU A 391 6.38 22.78 2.15
N ARG A 392 6.20 21.85 3.10
CA ARG A 392 6.73 20.48 3.04
C ARG A 392 5.59 19.53 2.73
N THR A 393 5.63 18.94 1.55
CA THR A 393 4.61 18.02 1.04
C THR A 393 5.22 16.64 0.84
N PHE A 394 4.54 15.60 1.32
CA PHE A 394 5.01 14.23 1.26
C PHE A 394 3.92 13.30 0.72
N ILE A 395 4.35 12.27 -0.02
CA ILE A 395 3.55 11.08 -0.29
C ILE A 395 4.10 9.91 0.54
N SER A 396 3.23 9.00 1.00
CA SER A 396 3.64 7.93 1.89
C SER A 396 2.97 6.60 1.58
N SER A 397 3.66 5.50 1.83
CA SER A 397 3.07 4.16 1.89
C SER A 397 2.48 3.85 3.28
N ALA A 398 2.83 4.63 4.30
CA ALA A 398 2.43 4.44 5.69
C ALA A 398 1.18 5.22 6.07
N ASP A 399 0.26 4.57 6.76
CA ASP A 399 -0.70 5.23 7.65
C ASP A 399 -0.03 5.58 8.99
N TRP A 400 -0.58 6.51 9.75
CA TRP A 400 -0.10 6.81 11.10
C TRP A 400 -0.71 5.83 12.10
N MET A 401 -0.19 4.62 12.07
CA MET A 401 -0.54 3.50 12.96
C MET A 401 0.74 2.85 13.47
N VAL A 402 0.72 2.33 14.70
CA VAL A 402 1.85 1.61 15.32
C VAL A 402 2.40 0.55 14.39
N ARG A 403 1.54 -0.30 13.81
CA ARG A 403 1.97 -1.37 12.88
C ARG A 403 2.75 -0.86 11.67
N ASN A 404 2.42 0.33 11.13
CA ASN A 404 3.10 0.92 9.98
C ASN A 404 4.42 1.58 10.40
N LEU A 405 4.41 2.24 11.56
CA LEU A 405 5.54 3.05 12.01
C LEU A 405 6.61 2.25 12.76
N ASP A 406 6.27 1.07 13.33
CA ASP A 406 7.18 0.26 14.14
C ASP A 406 7.48 -1.13 13.57
N HIS A 407 6.55 -1.73 12.80
CA HIS A 407 6.63 -3.14 12.40
C HIS A 407 6.67 -3.35 10.89
N ARG A 408 6.86 -2.27 10.11
CA ARG A 408 6.95 -2.33 8.66
C ARG A 408 8.05 -1.45 8.10
N ILE A 409 8.64 -1.91 7.01
CA ILE A 409 9.44 -1.04 6.16
C ILE A 409 8.49 -0.25 5.26
N GLU A 410 8.35 1.03 5.55
CA GLU A 410 7.52 1.97 4.79
C GLU A 410 8.40 3.12 4.31
N THR A 411 7.94 3.81 3.27
CA THR A 411 8.62 5.01 2.76
C THR A 411 7.68 6.21 2.70
N THR A 412 8.20 7.35 3.10
CA THR A 412 7.57 8.66 2.95
C THR A 412 8.53 9.54 2.18
N CYS A 413 8.10 10.00 1.00
CA CYS A 413 8.92 10.77 0.06
C CYS A 413 8.50 12.22 0.04
N GLU A 414 9.44 13.13 0.21
CA GLU A 414 9.18 14.55 0.04
C GLU A 414 9.08 14.90 -1.44
N ILE A 415 8.13 15.76 -1.76
CA ILE A 415 7.91 16.31 -3.10
C ILE A 415 8.60 17.66 -3.20
N PHE A 416 9.45 17.84 -4.19
CA PHE A 416 10.21 19.09 -4.40
C PHE A 416 9.63 19.94 -5.53
N ASP A 417 9.04 19.30 -6.55
CA ASP A 417 8.44 19.99 -7.69
C ASP A 417 7.22 20.83 -7.26
N LYS A 418 7.24 22.13 -7.55
CA LYS A 418 6.20 23.09 -7.15
C LYS A 418 4.86 22.81 -7.82
N LYS A 419 4.87 22.31 -9.08
CA LYS A 419 3.65 21.98 -9.82
C LYS A 419 2.97 20.76 -9.20
N ILE A 420 3.74 19.72 -8.92
CA ILE A 420 3.24 18.51 -8.24
C ILE A 420 2.71 18.84 -6.84
N LYS A 421 3.41 19.70 -6.07
CA LYS A 421 2.88 20.17 -4.78
C LYS A 421 1.51 20.81 -4.90
N LYS A 422 1.29 21.60 -5.96
CA LYS A 422 -0.01 22.26 -6.20
C LYS A 422 -1.09 21.25 -6.60
N GLU A 423 -0.75 20.21 -7.33
CA GLU A 423 -1.67 19.14 -7.74
C GLU A 423 -2.12 18.26 -6.55
N LEU A 424 -1.28 18.12 -5.52
CA LEU A 424 -1.56 17.32 -4.32
C LEU A 424 -2.40 18.06 -3.25
N LYS A 425 -2.68 19.36 -3.43
CA LYS A 425 -3.53 20.19 -2.57
C LYS A 425 -5.01 20.07 -2.91
#